data_ca74585022ede3242625e163a0ebf9ba
#
_entry.id   ca74585022ede3242625e163a0ebf9ba
#
_cell.length_a   1.000
_cell.length_b   1.000
_cell.length_c   1.000
_cell.angle_alpha   90.00
_cell.angle_beta   90.00
_cell.angle_gamma   90.00
#
_symmetry.space_group_name_H-M   'P 1'
#
loop_
_entity.id
_entity.type
_entity.pdbx_description
1 polymer ?
#
loop_
_entity_poly.entity_id
_entity_poly.type
_entity_poly.pdbx_seq_one_letter_code
_entity_poly.pdbx_strand_id
1 'polypeptide(L)'
;MSGVLDHLSMGFGVAFSLTNVLVAAIGSFFGTMVGVLPGLGPINGVAMLIPIAFAMNLPPETALILLAAVYVGAEYGGRITSLLLNVPGEASAIMTTLDGYPLARQGMANGALSLSAWAAFFGAIVSVSGIILLAPTLAKWALAFGPAEYFVLMVFAFCCLTSLLGKQPVKGVLAAMIGLGISVIGVDSNSGVYRYTFESVHLADGIDFVVVVIALFAVAEMLEMLEKVIGGQSVEVKPSGRKLFNLKELAFTWWSVVRSALVGFGVGVLPGAGASVAAAVAYSQEKRIIEGKDPNAKFGKGDMRGLVAPEAAATASAVGSFVPMLTLGVPGSGTTAVMMGALTLYNITPGPVLFESKPELVWGLIASLFIANVLLFVMNVPMVRVFSKVLSVPAWLMVPGILCISYIGVYAINAGSFDLMMVVVIGTLGYFLRKFEVPMAPLVLGVVLGDMMEQNLRRALSITNGEISVLFQSGVSIGLWIAALAVVVVPQSLRYLRKRQQA
;
A
#
# COMPACT_ATOMS: atom_id res chain seq x y z
N MET A 1 3.83 24.31 -18.37
CA MET A 1 4.99 23.40 -18.29
C MET A 1 6.16 24.00 -17.49
N SER A 2 6.45 25.32 -17.58
CA SER A 2 7.50 25.95 -16.76
C SER A 2 7.32 25.68 -15.26
N GLY A 3 6.14 25.91 -14.70
CA GLY A 3 5.92 25.72 -13.26
C GLY A 3 6.08 24.26 -12.76
N VAL A 4 5.84 23.23 -13.59
CA VAL A 4 6.08 21.84 -13.20
C VAL A 4 7.58 21.54 -13.12
N LEU A 5 8.39 22.08 -14.02
CA LEU A 5 9.84 21.92 -14.00
C LEU A 5 10.48 22.65 -12.80
N ASP A 6 9.97 23.85 -12.48
CA ASP A 6 10.44 24.62 -11.32
C ASP A 6 10.12 23.86 -10.00
N HIS A 7 8.91 23.35 -9.87
CA HIS A 7 8.52 22.52 -8.72
C HIS A 7 9.32 21.22 -8.65
N LEU A 8 9.59 20.58 -9.79
CA LEU A 8 10.39 19.35 -9.83
C LEU A 8 11.84 19.62 -9.42
N SER A 9 12.44 20.74 -9.88
CA SER A 9 13.79 21.14 -9.47
C SER A 9 13.87 21.41 -7.96
N MET A 10 12.86 22.07 -7.39
CA MET A 10 12.71 22.25 -5.94
C MET A 10 12.60 20.90 -5.23
N GLY A 11 11.75 20.00 -5.72
CA GLY A 11 11.58 18.66 -5.17
C GLY A 11 12.88 17.86 -5.17
N PHE A 12 13.64 17.90 -6.24
CA PHE A 12 14.97 17.28 -6.28
C PHE A 12 15.96 17.95 -5.32
N GLY A 13 15.88 19.27 -5.12
CA GLY A 13 16.68 19.98 -4.10
C GLY A 13 16.42 19.43 -2.70
N VAL A 14 15.16 19.20 -2.34
CA VAL A 14 14.77 18.56 -1.07
C VAL A 14 15.25 17.10 -1.02
N ALA A 15 14.98 16.32 -2.05
CA ALA A 15 15.23 14.88 -2.07
C ALA A 15 16.72 14.53 -2.10
N PHE A 16 17.56 15.35 -2.73
CA PHE A 16 19.03 15.19 -2.78
C PHE A 16 19.77 15.75 -1.56
N SER A 17 19.08 16.33 -0.57
CA SER A 17 19.75 16.65 0.69
C SER A 17 20.38 15.38 1.28
N LEU A 18 21.56 15.51 1.88
CA LEU A 18 22.28 14.36 2.43
C LEU A 18 21.41 13.55 3.41
N THR A 19 20.66 14.26 4.25
CA THR A 19 19.73 13.63 5.22
C THR A 19 18.66 12.80 4.50
N ASN A 20 18.02 13.36 3.48
CA ASN A 20 16.92 12.68 2.77
C ASN A 20 17.43 11.50 1.93
N VAL A 21 18.60 11.58 1.32
CA VAL A 21 19.22 10.45 0.62
C VAL A 21 19.58 9.32 1.60
N LEU A 22 20.15 9.65 2.76
CA LEU A 22 20.47 8.65 3.80
C LEU A 22 19.19 8.00 4.35
N VAL A 23 18.18 8.81 4.63
CA VAL A 23 16.88 8.32 5.11
C VAL A 23 16.20 7.45 4.06
N ALA A 24 16.23 7.83 2.78
CA ALA A 24 15.71 7.00 1.68
C ALA A 24 16.48 5.68 1.57
N ALA A 25 17.81 5.70 1.73
CA ALA A 25 18.63 4.48 1.71
C ALA A 25 18.31 3.55 2.89
N ILE A 26 18.19 4.09 4.10
CA ILE A 26 17.82 3.35 5.31
C ILE A 26 16.40 2.78 5.15
N GLY A 27 15.44 3.59 4.68
CA GLY A 27 14.06 3.17 4.43
C GLY A 27 13.99 2.07 3.37
N SER A 28 14.72 2.20 2.28
CA SER A 28 14.81 1.19 1.21
C SER A 28 15.38 -0.13 1.73
N PHE A 29 16.44 -0.07 2.52
CA PHE A 29 17.07 -1.25 3.12
C PHE A 29 16.14 -1.94 4.11
N PHE A 30 15.60 -1.18 5.07
CA PHE A 30 14.68 -1.70 6.08
C PHE A 30 13.40 -2.25 5.44
N GLY A 31 12.82 -1.52 4.48
CA GLY A 31 11.67 -1.97 3.73
C GLY A 31 11.92 -3.30 3.01
N THR A 32 13.06 -3.42 2.32
CA THR A 32 13.43 -4.69 1.67
C THR A 32 13.56 -5.82 2.69
N MET A 33 14.16 -5.56 3.86
CA MET A 33 14.24 -6.56 4.94
C MET A 33 12.86 -7.02 5.42
N VAL A 34 11.95 -6.08 5.65
CA VAL A 34 10.57 -6.38 6.06
C VAL A 34 9.83 -7.16 4.98
N GLY A 35 9.96 -6.76 3.72
CA GLY A 35 9.31 -7.45 2.59
C GLY A 35 9.82 -8.88 2.37
N VAL A 36 11.10 -9.15 2.69
CA VAL A 36 11.66 -10.51 2.64
C VAL A 36 11.00 -11.42 3.69
N LEU A 37 10.46 -10.88 4.77
CA LEU A 37 9.81 -11.67 5.81
C LEU A 37 8.38 -12.03 5.40
N PRO A 38 8.06 -13.33 5.19
CA PRO A 38 6.74 -13.74 4.75
C PRO A 38 5.65 -13.29 5.71
N GLY A 39 4.61 -12.67 5.16
CA GLY A 39 3.45 -12.18 5.91
C GLY A 39 3.58 -10.75 6.41
N LEU A 40 4.77 -10.17 6.53
CA LEU A 40 4.90 -8.80 7.04
C LEU A 40 4.45 -7.72 6.05
N GLY A 41 4.84 -7.81 4.80
CA GLY A 41 4.41 -6.87 3.75
C GLY A 41 4.67 -5.37 4.01
N PRO A 42 4.38 -4.50 3.03
CA PRO A 42 4.70 -3.07 3.12
C PRO A 42 3.88 -2.30 4.17
N ILE A 43 2.63 -2.69 4.42
CA ILE A 43 1.78 -2.04 5.42
C ILE A 43 2.42 -2.14 6.81
N ASN A 44 2.89 -3.34 7.18
CA ASN A 44 3.53 -3.59 8.45
C ASN A 44 4.85 -2.80 8.57
N GLY A 45 5.66 -2.77 7.51
CA GLY A 45 6.90 -2.02 7.48
C GLY A 45 6.71 -0.52 7.73
N VAL A 46 5.73 0.06 7.05
CA VAL A 46 5.38 1.48 7.22
C VAL A 46 4.83 1.72 8.62
N ALA A 47 3.90 0.88 9.09
CA ALA A 47 3.30 1.02 10.42
C ALA A 47 4.33 1.01 11.55
N MET A 48 5.33 0.11 11.48
CA MET A 48 6.41 0.01 12.47
C MET A 48 7.31 1.25 12.51
N LEU A 49 7.51 1.93 11.37
CA LEU A 49 8.42 3.07 11.29
C LEU A 49 7.75 4.43 11.57
N ILE A 50 6.43 4.53 11.53
CA ILE A 50 5.74 5.78 11.86
C ILE A 50 6.12 6.30 13.26
N PRO A 51 6.01 5.50 14.33
CA PRO A 51 6.37 5.99 15.66
C PRO A 51 7.85 6.34 15.79
N ILE A 52 8.72 5.61 15.09
CA ILE A 52 10.16 5.87 15.10
C ILE A 52 10.46 7.22 14.41
N ALA A 53 9.86 7.45 13.25
CA ALA A 53 10.01 8.72 12.53
C ALA A 53 9.53 9.90 13.37
N PHE A 54 8.41 9.73 14.09
CA PHE A 54 7.84 10.74 14.97
C PHE A 54 8.72 10.98 16.21
N ALA A 55 9.17 9.91 16.90
CA ALA A 55 10.03 9.99 18.08
C ALA A 55 11.40 10.63 17.77
N MET A 56 11.91 10.45 16.55
CA MET A 56 13.14 11.11 16.08
C MET A 56 12.94 12.58 15.72
N ASN A 57 11.74 13.13 15.85
CA ASN A 57 11.37 14.49 15.44
C ASN A 57 11.82 14.81 14.01
N LEU A 58 11.66 13.86 13.08
CA LEU A 58 12.00 14.10 11.68
C LEU A 58 11.05 15.16 11.09
N PRO A 59 11.55 16.07 10.22
CA PRO A 59 10.69 16.94 9.45
C PRO A 59 9.68 16.13 8.65
N PRO A 60 8.45 16.64 8.43
CA PRO A 60 7.37 15.89 7.76
C PRO A 60 7.78 15.34 6.38
N GLU A 61 8.51 16.13 5.58
CA GLU A 61 9.01 15.70 4.28
C GLU A 61 10.01 14.55 4.40
N THR A 62 10.92 14.59 5.37
CA THR A 62 11.90 13.53 5.64
C THR A 62 11.21 12.26 6.14
N ALA A 63 10.23 12.39 7.03
CA ALA A 63 9.45 11.25 7.51
C ALA A 63 8.68 10.58 6.37
N LEU A 64 8.04 11.34 5.49
CA LEU A 64 7.35 10.78 4.33
C LEU A 64 8.29 10.11 3.34
N ILE A 65 9.48 10.67 3.11
CA ILE A 65 10.53 10.04 2.29
C ILE A 65 10.94 8.69 2.88
N LEU A 66 11.12 8.63 4.21
CA LEU A 66 11.41 7.37 4.91
C LEU A 66 10.30 6.34 4.65
N LEU A 67 9.06 6.70 4.93
CA LEU A 67 7.92 5.79 4.84
C LEU A 67 7.67 5.33 3.39
N ALA A 68 7.81 6.23 2.42
CA ALA A 68 7.70 5.90 1.00
C ALA A 68 8.81 4.95 0.54
N ALA A 69 10.04 5.18 0.99
CA ALA A 69 11.18 4.30 0.70
C ALA A 69 10.98 2.90 1.32
N VAL A 70 10.43 2.82 2.54
CA VAL A 70 10.04 1.55 3.18
C VAL A 70 8.94 0.85 2.38
N TYR A 71 7.92 1.58 1.96
CA TYR A 71 6.84 1.02 1.15
C TYR A 71 7.36 0.36 -0.13
N VAL A 72 8.08 1.12 -0.95
CA VAL A 72 8.62 0.60 -2.21
C VAL A 72 9.66 -0.49 -1.94
N GLY A 73 10.47 -0.34 -0.88
CA GLY A 73 11.45 -1.36 -0.45
C GLY A 73 10.81 -2.68 -0.08
N ALA A 74 9.68 -2.67 0.64
CA ALA A 74 8.98 -3.89 1.03
C ALA A 74 8.37 -4.61 -0.19
N GLU A 75 7.83 -3.88 -1.17
CA GLU A 75 7.43 -4.45 -2.46
C GLU A 75 8.61 -5.13 -3.17
N TYR A 76 9.82 -4.56 -3.08
CA TYR A 76 11.03 -5.19 -3.61
C TYR A 76 11.42 -6.45 -2.84
N GLY A 77 11.26 -6.48 -1.51
CA GLY A 77 11.62 -7.61 -0.67
C GLY A 77 10.74 -8.84 -0.90
N GLY A 78 9.43 -8.66 -1.05
CA GLY A 78 8.44 -9.72 -1.18
C GLY A 78 8.69 -10.69 -2.35
N ARG A 79 9.32 -10.21 -3.43
CA ARG A 79 9.68 -11.06 -4.57
C ARG A 79 10.80 -12.07 -4.27
N ILE A 80 11.69 -11.77 -3.33
CA ILE A 80 12.83 -12.64 -2.99
C ILE A 80 12.32 -13.96 -2.45
N THR A 81 11.38 -13.93 -1.51
CA THR A 81 10.76 -15.14 -0.96
C THR A 81 9.85 -15.84 -1.96
N SER A 82 9.14 -15.10 -2.78
CA SER A 82 8.29 -15.66 -3.84
C SER A 82 9.11 -16.48 -4.85
N LEU A 83 10.24 -15.95 -5.28
CA LEU A 83 11.14 -16.60 -6.22
C LEU A 83 11.91 -17.77 -5.60
N LEU A 84 12.42 -17.63 -4.37
CA LEU A 84 13.31 -18.62 -3.76
C LEU A 84 12.57 -19.71 -2.98
N LEU A 85 11.47 -19.38 -2.32
CA LEU A 85 10.79 -20.27 -1.40
C LEU A 85 9.40 -20.69 -1.87
N ASN A 86 8.88 -20.14 -2.96
CA ASN A 86 7.48 -20.27 -3.38
C ASN A 86 6.49 -19.80 -2.29
N VAL A 87 6.94 -18.91 -1.43
CA VAL A 87 6.14 -18.31 -0.37
C VAL A 87 6.05 -16.81 -0.67
N PRO A 88 4.88 -16.30 -1.02
CA PRO A 88 4.75 -14.87 -1.29
C PRO A 88 5.03 -14.06 -0.02
N GLY A 89 5.95 -13.10 -0.09
CA GLY A 89 6.22 -12.17 1.01
C GLY A 89 5.02 -11.28 1.30
N GLU A 90 4.25 -11.00 0.25
CA GLU A 90 3.04 -10.18 0.30
C GLU A 90 2.02 -10.61 -0.77
N ALA A 91 0.81 -10.05 -0.71
CA ALA A 91 -0.27 -10.45 -1.63
C ALA A 91 0.00 -10.10 -3.11
N SER A 92 0.77 -9.06 -3.40
CA SER A 92 1.16 -8.68 -4.77
C SER A 92 2.13 -9.70 -5.39
N ALA A 93 2.98 -10.30 -4.57
CA ALA A 93 4.00 -11.24 -4.98
C ALA A 93 3.48 -12.69 -5.24
N ILE A 94 2.18 -12.94 -5.00
CA ILE A 94 1.55 -14.24 -5.31
C ILE A 94 1.70 -14.58 -6.81
N MET A 95 1.48 -13.62 -7.69
CA MET A 95 1.59 -13.86 -9.13
C MET A 95 3.02 -14.14 -9.57
N THR A 96 3.99 -13.59 -8.87
CA THR A 96 5.43 -13.82 -9.09
C THR A 96 5.83 -15.25 -8.83
N THR A 97 5.17 -15.95 -7.89
CA THR A 97 5.48 -17.37 -7.61
C THR A 97 5.19 -18.28 -8.79
N LEU A 98 4.20 -17.96 -9.64
CA LEU A 98 3.72 -18.82 -10.72
C LEU A 98 4.80 -19.12 -11.76
N ASP A 99 5.61 -18.12 -12.12
CA ASP A 99 6.70 -18.27 -13.09
C ASP A 99 8.08 -18.06 -12.47
N GLY A 100 8.18 -17.23 -11.43
CA GLY A 100 9.44 -16.93 -10.75
C GLY A 100 10.06 -18.14 -10.07
N TYR A 101 9.29 -18.87 -9.28
CA TYR A 101 9.76 -20.07 -8.59
C TYR A 101 10.16 -21.22 -9.56
N PRO A 102 9.38 -21.54 -10.60
CA PRO A 102 9.83 -22.48 -11.64
C PRO A 102 11.15 -22.06 -12.32
N LEU A 103 11.35 -20.76 -12.63
CA LEU A 103 12.61 -20.24 -13.15
C LEU A 103 13.77 -20.45 -12.18
N ALA A 104 13.55 -20.18 -10.90
CA ALA A 104 14.56 -20.40 -9.86
C ALA A 104 14.95 -21.88 -9.75
N ARG A 105 13.96 -22.79 -9.81
CA ARG A 105 14.20 -24.25 -9.81
C ARG A 105 14.92 -24.76 -11.06
N GLN A 106 14.80 -24.08 -12.18
CA GLN A 106 15.55 -24.36 -13.40
C GLN A 106 17.01 -23.86 -13.33
N GLY A 107 17.48 -23.38 -12.16
CA GLY A 107 18.85 -22.90 -11.96
C GLY A 107 19.07 -21.45 -12.36
N MET A 108 18.01 -20.67 -12.60
CA MET A 108 18.09 -19.26 -12.99
C MET A 108 17.69 -18.29 -11.84
N ALA A 109 17.79 -18.71 -10.58
CA ALA A 109 17.32 -17.94 -9.43
C ALA A 109 17.87 -16.49 -9.40
N ASN A 110 19.18 -16.32 -9.50
CA ASN A 110 19.79 -14.99 -9.49
C ASN A 110 19.45 -14.16 -10.75
N GLY A 111 19.36 -14.80 -11.92
CA GLY A 111 18.93 -14.16 -13.16
C GLY A 111 17.47 -13.67 -13.08
N ALA A 112 16.59 -14.53 -12.57
CA ALA A 112 15.18 -14.19 -12.35
C ALA A 112 15.01 -13.05 -11.33
N LEU A 113 15.74 -13.07 -10.20
CA LEU A 113 15.74 -11.99 -9.22
C LEU A 113 16.23 -10.66 -9.81
N SER A 114 17.28 -10.68 -10.60
CA SER A 114 17.79 -9.46 -11.25
C SER A 114 16.84 -8.94 -12.33
N LEU A 115 16.20 -9.84 -13.08
CA LEU A 115 15.21 -9.48 -14.10
C LEU A 115 13.93 -8.91 -13.48
N SER A 116 13.47 -9.49 -12.36
CA SER A 116 12.34 -8.95 -11.61
C SER A 116 12.65 -7.56 -11.02
N ALA A 117 13.87 -7.37 -10.49
CA ALA A 117 14.32 -6.07 -10.02
C ALA A 117 14.33 -5.01 -11.12
N TRP A 118 14.77 -5.37 -12.32
CA TRP A 118 14.70 -4.51 -13.49
C TRP A 118 13.25 -4.15 -13.88
N ALA A 119 12.36 -5.15 -13.90
CA ALA A 119 10.95 -4.91 -14.23
C ALA A 119 10.29 -3.96 -13.26
N ALA A 120 10.54 -4.11 -11.97
CA ALA A 120 10.04 -3.23 -10.93
C ALA A 120 10.65 -1.82 -11.02
N PHE A 121 11.96 -1.72 -11.25
CA PHE A 121 12.63 -0.43 -11.48
C PHE A 121 11.96 0.35 -12.60
N PHE A 122 11.70 -0.29 -13.72
CA PHE A 122 11.05 0.33 -14.86
C PHE A 122 9.57 0.67 -14.55
N GLY A 123 8.87 -0.21 -13.86
CA GLY A 123 7.51 0.03 -13.39
C GLY A 123 7.41 1.28 -12.52
N ALA A 124 8.33 1.46 -11.58
CA ALA A 124 8.40 2.66 -10.75
C ALA A 124 8.68 3.92 -11.57
N ILE A 125 9.62 3.88 -12.53
CA ILE A 125 9.92 5.04 -13.41
C ILE A 125 8.67 5.47 -14.18
N VAL A 126 7.97 4.52 -14.80
CA VAL A 126 6.73 4.80 -15.53
C VAL A 126 5.71 5.46 -14.60
N SER A 127 5.58 4.94 -13.39
CA SER A 127 4.59 5.43 -12.44
C SER A 127 4.95 6.81 -11.89
N VAL A 128 6.20 7.06 -11.50
CA VAL A 128 6.63 8.39 -11.03
C VAL A 128 6.48 9.43 -12.14
N SER A 129 6.83 9.08 -13.38
CA SER A 129 6.57 9.94 -14.53
C SER A 129 5.08 10.21 -14.71
N GLY A 130 4.24 9.18 -14.54
CA GLY A 130 2.78 9.31 -14.53
C GLY A 130 2.27 10.24 -13.42
N ILE A 131 2.83 10.18 -12.21
CA ILE A 131 2.49 11.09 -11.11
C ILE A 131 2.79 12.54 -11.50
N ILE A 132 3.99 12.81 -12.02
CA ILE A 132 4.41 14.17 -12.43
C ILE A 132 3.45 14.77 -13.46
N LEU A 133 2.97 13.95 -14.40
CA LEU A 133 2.07 14.42 -15.47
C LEU A 133 0.63 14.56 -14.98
N LEU A 134 0.16 13.63 -14.16
CA LEU A 134 -1.27 13.50 -13.83
C LEU A 134 -1.64 14.20 -12.52
N ALA A 135 -0.80 14.13 -11.49
CA ALA A 135 -1.15 14.62 -10.17
C ALA A 135 -1.47 16.11 -10.11
N PRO A 136 -0.72 17.03 -10.75
CA PRO A 136 -1.05 18.45 -10.71
C PRO A 136 -2.40 18.77 -11.38
N THR A 137 -2.76 18.02 -12.43
CA THR A 137 -4.03 18.20 -13.15
C THR A 137 -5.19 17.68 -12.31
N LEU A 138 -5.02 16.51 -11.68
CA LEU A 138 -6.04 15.94 -10.79
C LEU A 138 -6.23 16.81 -9.53
N ALA A 139 -5.15 17.34 -8.95
CA ALA A 139 -5.24 18.25 -7.80
C ALA A 139 -6.07 19.49 -8.15
N LYS A 140 -5.83 20.10 -9.31
CA LYS A 140 -6.65 21.25 -9.77
C LYS A 140 -8.13 20.90 -9.93
N TRP A 141 -8.45 19.72 -10.46
CA TRP A 141 -9.84 19.28 -10.57
C TRP A 141 -10.45 19.00 -9.19
N ALA A 142 -9.68 18.44 -8.29
CA ALA A 142 -10.12 18.13 -6.94
C ALA A 142 -10.41 19.40 -6.09
N LEU A 143 -9.76 20.53 -6.39
CA LEU A 143 -10.08 21.83 -5.76
C LEU A 143 -11.50 22.31 -6.07
N ALA A 144 -12.12 21.82 -7.15
CA ALA A 144 -13.51 22.12 -7.48
C ALA A 144 -14.52 21.24 -6.72
N PHE A 145 -14.05 20.24 -5.95
CA PHE A 145 -14.92 19.36 -5.20
C PHE A 145 -15.42 20.07 -3.94
N GLY A 146 -16.73 20.06 -3.72
CA GLY A 146 -17.34 20.47 -2.49
C GLY A 146 -17.46 19.32 -1.46
N PRO A 147 -18.02 19.59 -0.27
CA PRO A 147 -18.17 18.57 0.77
C PRO A 147 -18.99 17.34 0.32
N ALA A 148 -19.99 17.52 -0.53
CA ALA A 148 -20.81 16.42 -1.06
C ALA A 148 -19.99 15.48 -1.94
N GLU A 149 -19.19 16.05 -2.86
CA GLU A 149 -18.31 15.27 -3.73
C GLU A 149 -17.25 14.51 -2.95
N TYR A 150 -16.65 15.13 -1.91
CA TYR A 150 -15.69 14.46 -1.04
C TYR A 150 -16.31 13.29 -0.29
N PHE A 151 -17.53 13.46 0.24
CA PHE A 151 -18.24 12.35 0.88
C PHE A 151 -18.47 11.19 -0.09
N VAL A 152 -18.99 11.47 -1.29
CA VAL A 152 -19.24 10.44 -2.31
C VAL A 152 -17.94 9.78 -2.79
N LEU A 153 -16.84 10.53 -2.91
CA LEU A 153 -15.52 10.02 -3.25
C LEU A 153 -15.02 9.02 -2.19
N MET A 154 -15.23 9.32 -0.90
CA MET A 154 -14.85 8.39 0.18
C MET A 154 -15.69 7.11 0.15
N VAL A 155 -17.00 7.22 -0.11
CA VAL A 155 -17.87 6.05 -0.32
C VAL A 155 -17.38 5.22 -1.52
N PHE A 156 -17.02 5.87 -2.62
CA PHE A 156 -16.43 5.20 -3.78
C PHE A 156 -15.14 4.46 -3.42
N ALA A 157 -14.25 5.07 -2.63
CA ALA A 157 -13.01 4.43 -2.16
C ALA A 157 -13.31 3.17 -1.32
N PHE A 158 -14.30 3.22 -0.42
CA PHE A 158 -14.74 2.03 0.31
C PHE A 158 -15.29 0.94 -0.61
N CYS A 159 -16.08 1.30 -1.60
CA CYS A 159 -16.60 0.35 -2.60
C CYS A 159 -15.46 -0.31 -3.39
N CYS A 160 -14.47 0.46 -3.83
CA CYS A 160 -13.29 -0.07 -4.52
C CYS A 160 -12.53 -1.06 -3.64
N LEU A 161 -12.20 -0.68 -2.42
CA LEU A 161 -11.39 -1.49 -1.52
C LEU A 161 -12.12 -2.79 -1.12
N THR A 162 -13.41 -2.71 -0.80
CA THR A 162 -14.21 -3.89 -0.42
C THR A 162 -14.46 -4.83 -1.59
N SER A 163 -14.66 -4.31 -2.80
CA SER A 163 -14.96 -5.12 -3.99
C SER A 163 -13.72 -5.80 -4.58
N LEU A 164 -12.57 -5.11 -4.57
CA LEU A 164 -11.35 -5.59 -5.23
C LEU A 164 -10.52 -6.51 -4.34
N LEU A 165 -10.49 -6.31 -3.04
CA LEU A 165 -9.66 -7.09 -2.11
C LEU A 165 -10.31 -8.38 -1.59
N GLY A 166 -11.61 -8.62 -1.78
CA GLY A 166 -12.30 -9.71 -1.11
C GLY A 166 -12.86 -10.79 -2.03
N LYS A 167 -12.59 -12.07 -1.68
CA LYS A 167 -13.42 -13.18 -2.14
C LYS A 167 -14.84 -13.08 -1.58
N GLN A 168 -15.01 -12.40 -0.44
CA GLN A 168 -16.26 -12.21 0.31
C GLN A 168 -16.46 -10.71 0.61
N PRO A 169 -17.16 -9.96 -0.25
CA PRO A 169 -17.33 -8.51 -0.11
C PRO A 169 -18.02 -8.11 1.20
N VAL A 170 -18.88 -8.98 1.74
CA VAL A 170 -19.54 -8.76 3.03
C VAL A 170 -18.54 -8.59 4.18
N LYS A 171 -17.46 -9.36 4.19
CA LYS A 171 -16.41 -9.24 5.21
C LYS A 171 -15.64 -7.92 5.06
N GLY A 172 -15.47 -7.43 3.82
CA GLY A 172 -14.87 -6.11 3.55
C GLY A 172 -15.73 -4.98 4.09
N VAL A 173 -17.05 -5.04 3.87
CA VAL A 173 -18.00 -4.07 4.43
C VAL A 173 -18.00 -4.12 5.97
N LEU A 174 -18.03 -5.32 6.56
CA LEU A 174 -17.96 -5.49 8.02
C LEU A 174 -16.67 -4.86 8.58
N ALA A 175 -15.53 -5.10 7.94
CA ALA A 175 -14.26 -4.50 8.34
C ALA A 175 -14.30 -2.96 8.30
N ALA A 176 -14.84 -2.39 7.21
CA ALA A 176 -15.02 -0.95 7.07
C ALA A 176 -15.95 -0.38 8.16
N MET A 177 -17.05 -1.07 8.47
CA MET A 177 -17.99 -0.66 9.54
C MET A 177 -17.33 -0.69 10.93
N ILE A 178 -16.50 -1.70 11.22
CA ILE A 178 -15.72 -1.75 12.46
C ILE A 178 -14.77 -0.55 12.54
N GLY A 179 -14.06 -0.25 11.44
CA GLY A 179 -13.17 0.90 11.37
C GLY A 179 -13.88 2.24 11.57
N LEU A 180 -15.02 2.44 10.91
CA LEU A 180 -15.89 3.60 11.12
C LEU A 180 -16.40 3.67 12.56
N GLY A 181 -16.74 2.54 13.18
CA GLY A 181 -17.13 2.49 14.59
C GLY A 181 -16.02 2.94 15.54
N ILE A 182 -14.77 2.57 15.25
CA ILE A 182 -13.61 3.02 16.03
C ILE A 182 -13.39 4.54 15.86
N SER A 183 -13.51 5.09 14.65
CA SER A 183 -13.30 6.53 14.40
C SER A 183 -14.33 7.44 15.07
N VAL A 184 -15.49 6.91 15.46
CA VAL A 184 -16.55 7.69 16.13
C VAL A 184 -16.34 7.77 17.64
N ILE A 185 -15.40 7.02 18.22
CA ILE A 185 -15.08 7.07 19.66
C ILE A 185 -14.39 8.40 19.99
N GLY A 186 -14.83 9.10 21.03
CA GLY A 186 -14.22 10.35 21.47
C GLY A 186 -15.23 11.49 21.61
N VAL A 187 -14.72 12.72 21.67
CA VAL A 187 -15.55 13.92 21.69
C VAL A 187 -15.93 14.32 20.27
N ASP A 188 -17.21 14.51 20.04
CA ASP A 188 -17.70 15.05 18.77
C ASP A 188 -17.22 16.51 18.59
N SER A 189 -16.40 16.76 17.58
CA SER A 189 -15.83 18.06 17.29
C SER A 189 -16.86 19.17 17.01
N ASN A 190 -18.09 18.82 16.61
CA ASN A 190 -19.14 19.79 16.31
C ASN A 190 -20.05 20.08 17.50
N SER A 191 -20.41 19.07 18.30
CA SER A 191 -21.36 19.22 19.41
C SER A 191 -20.72 19.21 20.80
N GLY A 192 -19.45 18.80 20.90
CA GLY A 192 -18.76 18.63 22.19
C GLY A 192 -19.25 17.44 23.01
N VAL A 193 -20.13 16.60 22.47
CA VAL A 193 -20.70 15.44 23.17
C VAL A 193 -19.73 14.27 23.16
N TYR A 194 -19.55 13.62 24.31
CA TYR A 194 -18.78 12.39 24.43
C TYR A 194 -19.52 11.21 23.78
N ARG A 195 -18.85 10.51 22.85
CA ARG A 195 -19.38 9.35 22.14
C ARG A 195 -18.57 8.11 22.47
N TYR A 196 -19.24 7.07 23.00
CA TYR A 196 -18.64 5.77 23.30
C TYR A 196 -17.37 5.81 24.16
N THR A 197 -17.22 6.84 25.01
CA THR A 197 -16.04 7.00 25.88
C THR A 197 -16.16 6.22 27.18
N PHE A 198 -17.35 5.71 27.51
CA PHE A 198 -17.63 4.94 28.74
C PHE A 198 -17.11 5.65 30.01
N GLU A 199 -17.22 6.98 30.05
CA GLU A 199 -16.74 7.84 31.14
C GLU A 199 -15.21 7.82 31.33
N SER A 200 -14.46 7.20 30.42
CA SER A 200 -13.00 7.19 30.46
C SER A 200 -12.42 8.48 29.88
N VAL A 201 -11.62 9.17 30.67
CA VAL A 201 -10.90 10.38 30.23
C VAL A 201 -9.91 10.05 29.10
N HIS A 202 -9.34 8.83 29.11
CA HIS A 202 -8.38 8.40 28.08
C HIS A 202 -9.03 8.18 26.70
N LEU A 203 -10.35 7.99 26.64
CA LEU A 203 -11.08 7.86 25.37
C LEU A 203 -11.71 9.17 24.92
N ALA A 204 -11.51 10.27 25.64
CA ALA A 204 -12.03 11.59 25.25
C ALA A 204 -11.45 12.05 23.89
N ASP A 205 -10.17 11.85 23.69
CA ASP A 205 -9.48 12.19 22.43
C ASP A 205 -9.60 11.09 21.35
N GLY A 206 -10.43 10.04 21.62
CA GLY A 206 -10.59 8.89 20.73
C GLY A 206 -9.47 7.86 20.86
N ILE A 207 -9.39 6.97 19.89
CA ILE A 207 -8.31 5.99 19.80
C ILE A 207 -7.34 6.46 18.71
N ASP A 208 -6.09 6.68 19.09
CA ASP A 208 -5.06 7.14 18.17
C ASP A 208 -4.93 6.17 16.98
N PHE A 209 -4.89 6.73 15.78
CA PHE A 209 -4.76 5.97 14.53
C PHE A 209 -3.53 5.03 14.54
N VAL A 210 -2.39 5.50 15.08
CA VAL A 210 -1.15 4.71 15.10
C VAL A 210 -1.29 3.50 16.01
N VAL A 211 -2.00 3.65 17.15
CA VAL A 211 -2.34 2.55 18.07
C VAL A 211 -3.11 1.45 17.32
N VAL A 212 -4.14 1.85 16.56
CA VAL A 212 -4.95 0.90 15.76
C VAL A 212 -4.12 0.20 14.71
N VAL A 213 -3.31 0.94 13.95
CA VAL A 213 -2.48 0.37 12.87
C VAL A 213 -1.42 -0.59 13.40
N ILE A 214 -0.70 -0.22 14.45
CA ILE A 214 0.30 -1.09 15.06
C ILE A 214 -0.35 -2.34 15.65
N ALA A 215 -1.49 -2.20 16.31
CA ALA A 215 -2.23 -3.33 16.85
C ALA A 215 -2.65 -4.32 15.75
N LEU A 216 -3.24 -3.84 14.68
CA LEU A 216 -3.79 -4.68 13.60
C LEU A 216 -2.72 -5.29 12.69
N PHE A 217 -1.61 -4.60 12.47
CA PHE A 217 -0.58 -5.07 11.53
C PHE A 217 0.66 -5.61 12.22
N ALA A 218 1.18 -4.99 13.28
CA ALA A 218 2.34 -5.54 13.96
C ALA A 218 1.93 -6.63 14.97
N VAL A 219 1.05 -6.33 15.92
CA VAL A 219 0.75 -7.27 17.01
C VAL A 219 -0.08 -8.46 16.51
N ALA A 220 -1.12 -8.24 15.72
CA ALA A 220 -1.92 -9.34 15.18
C ALA A 220 -1.11 -10.27 14.27
N GLU A 221 -0.19 -9.72 13.45
CA GLU A 221 0.71 -10.51 12.61
C GLU A 221 1.70 -11.34 13.45
N MET A 222 2.23 -10.75 14.51
CA MET A 222 3.15 -11.48 15.40
C MET A 222 2.46 -12.64 16.12
N LEU A 223 1.20 -12.47 16.51
CA LEU A 223 0.40 -13.56 17.09
C LEU A 223 0.17 -14.69 16.07
N GLU A 224 -0.12 -14.35 14.82
CA GLU A 224 -0.26 -15.34 13.74
C GLU A 224 1.07 -16.05 13.43
N MET A 225 2.18 -15.31 13.45
CA MET A 225 3.51 -15.88 13.25
C MET A 225 3.90 -16.83 14.38
N LEU A 226 3.60 -16.49 15.64
CA LEU A 226 3.80 -17.37 16.80
C LEU A 226 3.06 -18.70 16.64
N GLU A 227 1.81 -18.67 16.19
CA GLU A 227 1.02 -19.87 15.94
C GLU A 227 1.69 -20.76 14.86
N LYS A 228 2.18 -20.18 13.77
CA LYS A 228 2.88 -20.90 12.68
C LYS A 228 4.20 -21.53 13.14
N VAL A 229 4.93 -20.86 14.02
CA VAL A 229 6.21 -21.36 14.58
C VAL A 229 6.00 -22.61 15.42
N ILE A 230 4.94 -22.65 16.20
CA ILE A 230 4.58 -23.83 17.00
C ILE A 230 4.26 -25.04 16.10
N GLY A 231 3.85 -24.79 14.83
CA GLY A 231 3.52 -25.81 13.83
C GLY A 231 4.69 -26.40 13.01
N GLY A 232 5.93 -25.95 13.17
CA GLY A 232 7.18 -26.60 12.72
C GLY A 232 7.42 -26.67 11.21
N GLN A 233 7.37 -25.56 10.46
CA GLN A 233 7.74 -25.52 9.03
C GLN A 233 8.97 -24.64 8.76
N SER A 234 10.03 -25.25 8.24
CA SER A 234 11.18 -24.53 7.65
C SER A 234 11.57 -25.17 6.33
N VAL A 235 11.71 -24.37 5.27
CA VAL A 235 12.19 -24.81 3.95
C VAL A 235 13.33 -23.88 3.52
N GLU A 236 14.50 -24.45 3.25
CA GLU A 236 15.69 -23.71 2.84
C GLU A 236 15.94 -23.88 1.34
N VAL A 237 15.98 -22.78 0.58
CA VAL A 237 16.41 -22.78 -0.83
C VAL A 237 17.57 -21.82 -1.01
N LYS A 238 18.68 -22.28 -1.58
CA LYS A 238 19.89 -21.47 -1.79
C LYS A 238 19.82 -20.74 -3.14
N PRO A 239 20.18 -19.45 -3.20
CA PRO A 239 20.34 -18.75 -4.47
C PRO A 239 21.39 -19.43 -5.34
N SER A 240 21.03 -19.78 -6.57
CA SER A 240 21.90 -20.49 -7.51
C SER A 240 21.81 -19.88 -8.92
N GLY A 241 22.81 -20.19 -9.77
CA GLY A 241 22.81 -19.79 -11.15
C GLY A 241 23.53 -18.47 -11.47
N ARG A 242 23.34 -17.96 -12.68
CA ARG A 242 23.98 -16.76 -13.23
C ARG A 242 23.59 -15.49 -12.45
N LYS A 243 24.56 -14.60 -12.19
CA LYS A 243 24.37 -13.45 -11.29
C LYS A 243 23.49 -12.33 -11.81
N LEU A 244 23.38 -12.14 -13.12
CA LEU A 244 22.67 -11.03 -13.76
C LEU A 244 21.85 -11.51 -14.97
N PHE A 245 20.82 -10.74 -15.33
CA PHE A 245 20.08 -10.90 -16.58
C PHE A 245 20.96 -10.61 -17.79
N ASN A 246 20.52 -11.09 -18.97
CA ASN A 246 21.16 -10.82 -20.25
C ASN A 246 20.39 -9.75 -21.03
N LEU A 247 21.07 -8.97 -21.87
CA LEU A 247 20.43 -7.98 -22.75
C LEU A 247 19.36 -8.59 -23.68
N LYS A 248 19.55 -9.85 -24.09
CA LYS A 248 18.54 -10.59 -24.87
C LYS A 248 17.27 -10.85 -24.07
N GLU A 249 17.39 -11.16 -22.79
CA GLU A 249 16.25 -11.37 -21.88
C GLU A 249 15.47 -10.06 -21.63
N LEU A 250 16.21 -8.94 -21.52
CA LEU A 250 15.59 -7.62 -21.45
C LEU A 250 14.80 -7.29 -22.72
N ALA A 251 15.40 -7.47 -23.88
CA ALA A 251 14.73 -7.21 -25.15
C ALA A 251 13.50 -8.11 -25.34
N PHE A 252 13.57 -9.36 -24.91
CA PHE A 252 12.48 -10.32 -24.96
C PHE A 252 11.31 -9.94 -24.05
N THR A 253 11.59 -9.38 -22.89
CA THR A 253 10.56 -9.04 -21.88
C THR A 253 10.10 -7.58 -21.93
N TRP A 254 10.76 -6.72 -22.72
CA TRP A 254 10.55 -5.27 -22.73
C TRP A 254 9.09 -4.84 -22.88
N TRP A 255 8.42 -5.37 -23.92
CA TRP A 255 7.02 -4.99 -24.16
C TRP A 255 6.06 -5.46 -23.07
N SER A 256 6.36 -6.59 -22.44
CA SER A 256 5.59 -7.07 -21.27
C SER A 256 5.77 -6.14 -20.08
N VAL A 257 7.00 -5.67 -19.84
CA VAL A 257 7.28 -4.69 -18.78
C VAL A 257 6.54 -3.38 -19.02
N VAL A 258 6.63 -2.82 -20.24
CA VAL A 258 5.97 -1.52 -20.56
C VAL A 258 4.45 -1.61 -20.41
N ARG A 259 3.81 -2.62 -21.03
CA ARG A 259 2.35 -2.79 -20.93
C ARG A 259 1.91 -2.98 -19.50
N SER A 260 2.62 -3.83 -18.76
CA SER A 260 2.28 -4.13 -17.38
C SER A 260 2.50 -2.95 -16.44
N ALA A 261 3.54 -2.14 -16.67
CA ALA A 261 3.78 -0.90 -15.92
C ALA A 261 2.63 0.11 -16.12
N LEU A 262 2.16 0.29 -17.36
CA LEU A 262 1.03 1.18 -17.66
C LEU A 262 -0.27 0.69 -17.03
N VAL A 263 -0.54 -0.63 -17.10
CA VAL A 263 -1.69 -1.25 -16.42
C VAL A 263 -1.57 -1.06 -14.90
N GLY A 264 -0.38 -1.32 -14.36
CA GLY A 264 -0.11 -1.16 -12.93
C GLY A 264 -0.34 0.27 -12.45
N PHE A 265 0.18 1.26 -13.16
CA PHE A 265 -0.06 2.67 -12.86
C PHE A 265 -1.55 3.02 -12.91
N GLY A 266 -2.25 2.61 -14.00
CA GLY A 266 -3.69 2.85 -14.11
C GLY A 266 -4.50 2.24 -12.98
N VAL A 267 -4.15 1.02 -12.53
CA VAL A 267 -4.78 0.38 -11.36
C VAL A 267 -4.40 1.11 -10.06
N GLY A 268 -3.15 1.54 -9.92
CA GLY A 268 -2.67 2.24 -8.72
C GLY A 268 -3.33 3.60 -8.48
N VAL A 269 -3.71 4.31 -9.56
CA VAL A 269 -4.45 5.57 -9.46
C VAL A 269 -5.88 5.36 -8.97
N LEU A 270 -6.43 4.16 -9.09
CA LEU A 270 -7.76 3.85 -8.57
C LEU A 270 -7.72 3.66 -7.05
N PRO A 271 -8.51 4.40 -6.27
CA PRO A 271 -8.55 4.24 -4.84
C PRO A 271 -8.80 2.80 -4.41
N GLY A 272 -7.97 2.28 -3.51
CA GLY A 272 -8.15 0.97 -2.90
C GLY A 272 -7.79 -0.26 -3.75
N ALA A 273 -7.43 -0.11 -5.04
CA ALA A 273 -7.12 -1.25 -5.89
C ALA A 273 -5.85 -2.01 -5.46
N GLY A 274 -4.79 -1.29 -5.15
CA GLY A 274 -3.54 -1.83 -4.62
C GLY A 274 -2.71 -2.68 -5.60
N ALA A 275 -1.49 -3.02 -5.17
CA ALA A 275 -0.50 -3.71 -6.00
C ALA A 275 -0.90 -5.15 -6.37
N SER A 276 -1.61 -5.86 -5.49
CA SER A 276 -2.03 -7.25 -5.72
C SER A 276 -3.01 -7.40 -6.86
N VAL A 277 -3.96 -6.47 -6.99
CA VAL A 277 -4.91 -6.44 -8.11
C VAL A 277 -4.17 -6.13 -9.41
N ALA A 278 -3.27 -5.13 -9.37
CA ALA A 278 -2.45 -4.76 -10.53
C ALA A 278 -1.62 -5.93 -11.06
N ALA A 279 -0.93 -6.65 -10.16
CA ALA A 279 -0.14 -7.82 -10.49
C ALA A 279 -0.98 -8.92 -11.16
N ALA A 280 -2.17 -9.22 -10.59
CA ALA A 280 -3.05 -10.25 -11.11
C ALA A 280 -3.64 -9.89 -12.49
N VAL A 281 -4.03 -8.62 -12.67
CA VAL A 281 -4.55 -8.12 -13.95
C VAL A 281 -3.46 -8.17 -15.01
N ALA A 282 -2.27 -7.66 -14.72
CA ALA A 282 -1.15 -7.64 -15.66
C ALA A 282 -0.71 -9.05 -16.07
N TYR A 283 -0.56 -9.96 -15.10
CA TYR A 283 -0.23 -11.36 -15.38
C TYR A 283 -1.26 -12.02 -16.31
N SER A 284 -2.54 -11.86 -15.98
CA SER A 284 -3.63 -12.47 -16.74
C SER A 284 -3.72 -11.89 -18.16
N GLN A 285 -3.51 -10.58 -18.28
CA GLN A 285 -3.52 -9.88 -19.56
C GLN A 285 -2.34 -10.31 -20.44
N GLU A 286 -1.10 -10.32 -19.89
CA GLU A 286 0.09 -10.76 -20.62
C GLU A 286 -0.02 -12.23 -21.06
N LYS A 287 -0.46 -13.09 -20.16
CA LYS A 287 -0.71 -14.50 -20.49
C LYS A 287 -1.63 -14.62 -21.70
N ARG A 288 -2.77 -13.92 -21.70
CA ARG A 288 -3.75 -13.97 -22.80
C ARG A 288 -3.19 -13.41 -24.10
N ILE A 289 -2.42 -12.31 -24.04
CA ILE A 289 -1.83 -11.69 -25.24
C ILE A 289 -0.75 -12.58 -25.84
N ILE A 290 0.08 -13.16 -25.01
CA ILE A 290 1.26 -13.91 -25.46
C ILE A 290 0.87 -15.33 -25.90
N GLU A 291 0.07 -16.06 -25.11
CA GLU A 291 -0.40 -17.41 -25.50
C GLU A 291 -1.22 -17.38 -26.81
N GLY A 292 -1.90 -16.25 -27.10
CA GLY A 292 -2.58 -16.05 -28.36
C GLY A 292 -1.66 -15.82 -29.58
N LYS A 293 -0.35 -15.52 -29.36
CA LYS A 293 0.63 -15.20 -30.41
C LYS A 293 1.80 -16.18 -30.48
N ASP A 294 2.15 -16.80 -29.37
CA ASP A 294 3.31 -17.67 -29.20
C ASP A 294 2.87 -19.03 -28.62
N PRO A 295 2.72 -20.07 -29.49
CA PRO A 295 2.34 -21.39 -29.04
C PRO A 295 3.34 -22.04 -28.06
N ASN A 296 4.59 -21.54 -28.00
CA ASN A 296 5.64 -22.04 -27.12
C ASN A 296 5.71 -21.30 -25.77
N ALA A 297 4.78 -20.36 -25.51
CA ALA A 297 4.69 -19.67 -24.24
C ALA A 297 4.51 -20.66 -23.08
N LYS A 298 5.22 -20.42 -21.98
CA LYS A 298 5.27 -21.34 -20.82
C LYS A 298 4.76 -20.68 -19.53
N PHE A 299 3.71 -19.87 -19.63
CA PHE A 299 3.13 -19.25 -18.44
C PHE A 299 2.73 -20.29 -17.39
N GLY A 300 3.11 -20.04 -16.13
CA GLY A 300 2.96 -21.00 -15.02
C GLY A 300 4.01 -22.10 -14.97
N LYS A 301 4.99 -22.09 -15.89
CA LYS A 301 6.08 -23.08 -15.95
C LYS A 301 7.47 -22.44 -16.06
N GLY A 302 7.58 -21.14 -15.80
CA GLY A 302 8.82 -20.37 -15.85
C GLY A 302 8.98 -19.55 -17.13
N ASP A 303 7.95 -18.84 -17.57
CA ASP A 303 8.07 -17.83 -18.62
C ASP A 303 8.59 -16.52 -18.03
N MET A 304 9.65 -15.95 -18.59
CA MET A 304 10.21 -14.68 -18.12
C MET A 304 9.22 -13.53 -18.22
N ARG A 305 8.32 -13.55 -19.21
CA ARG A 305 7.26 -12.53 -19.38
C ARG A 305 6.21 -12.65 -18.27
N GLY A 306 5.93 -13.88 -17.82
CA GLY A 306 5.07 -14.16 -16.67
C GLY A 306 5.68 -13.74 -15.33
N LEU A 307 7.02 -13.64 -15.25
CA LEU A 307 7.72 -13.10 -14.10
C LEU A 307 7.69 -11.56 -14.10
N VAL A 308 8.07 -10.91 -15.20
CA VAL A 308 8.25 -9.45 -15.23
C VAL A 308 6.92 -8.67 -15.22
N ALA A 309 5.85 -9.26 -15.74
CA ALA A 309 4.56 -8.59 -15.85
C ALA A 309 3.96 -8.22 -14.47
N PRO A 310 3.78 -9.16 -13.53
CA PRO A 310 3.26 -8.82 -12.21
C PRO A 310 4.20 -7.90 -11.43
N GLU A 311 5.52 -8.04 -11.59
CA GLU A 311 6.51 -7.24 -10.89
C GLU A 311 6.49 -5.77 -11.30
N ALA A 312 6.47 -5.51 -12.62
CA ALA A 312 6.35 -4.16 -13.15
C ALA A 312 5.02 -3.52 -12.73
N ALA A 313 3.92 -4.28 -12.78
CA ALA A 313 2.60 -3.77 -12.44
C ALA A 313 2.44 -3.53 -10.94
N ALA A 314 2.92 -4.43 -10.08
CA ALA A 314 2.85 -4.27 -8.62
C ALA A 314 3.57 -3.00 -8.18
N THR A 315 4.83 -2.84 -8.61
CA THR A 315 5.62 -1.67 -8.26
C THR A 315 5.04 -0.38 -8.85
N ALA A 316 4.58 -0.42 -10.11
CA ALA A 316 3.93 0.74 -10.71
C ALA A 316 2.63 1.12 -9.98
N SER A 317 1.85 0.14 -9.51
CA SER A 317 0.64 0.37 -8.73
C SER A 317 0.94 0.91 -7.32
N ALA A 318 1.96 0.37 -6.66
CA ALA A 318 2.39 0.85 -5.35
C ALA A 318 2.77 2.33 -5.41
N VAL A 319 3.61 2.71 -6.37
CA VAL A 319 3.98 4.12 -6.61
C VAL A 319 2.78 4.93 -7.09
N GLY A 320 1.95 4.39 -7.99
CA GLY A 320 0.74 5.05 -8.49
C GLY A 320 -0.29 5.38 -7.42
N SER A 321 -0.31 4.61 -6.33
CA SER A 321 -1.24 4.82 -5.20
C SER A 321 -0.99 6.13 -4.42
N PHE A 322 0.15 6.78 -4.64
CA PHE A 322 0.40 8.13 -4.13
C PHE A 322 -0.42 9.21 -4.86
N VAL A 323 -0.88 8.95 -6.09
CA VAL A 323 -1.71 9.93 -6.83
C VAL A 323 -2.99 10.25 -6.07
N PRO A 324 -3.91 9.30 -5.82
CA PRO A 324 -5.13 9.62 -5.09
C PRO A 324 -4.87 10.11 -3.67
N MET A 325 -3.83 9.61 -2.99
CA MET A 325 -3.45 10.06 -1.66
C MET A 325 -3.09 11.55 -1.65
N LEU A 326 -2.26 12.00 -2.55
CA LEU A 326 -1.79 13.38 -2.58
C LEU A 326 -2.81 14.34 -3.20
N THR A 327 -3.54 13.89 -4.24
CA THR A 327 -4.43 14.78 -5.01
C THR A 327 -5.86 14.83 -4.50
N LEU A 328 -6.37 13.72 -3.98
CA LEU A 328 -7.78 13.59 -3.56
C LEU A 328 -7.91 13.43 -2.03
N GLY A 329 -6.81 13.19 -1.31
CA GLY A 329 -6.88 12.86 0.11
C GLY A 329 -7.55 11.52 0.39
N VAL A 330 -7.49 10.58 -0.58
CA VAL A 330 -8.05 9.23 -0.48
C VAL A 330 -6.95 8.22 -0.76
N PRO A 331 -6.76 7.18 0.06
CA PRO A 331 -5.67 6.25 -0.15
C PRO A 331 -5.88 5.37 -1.38
N GLY A 332 -4.82 5.18 -2.17
CA GLY A 332 -4.80 4.26 -3.31
C GLY A 332 -4.57 2.79 -2.90
N SER A 333 -4.06 2.55 -1.70
CA SER A 333 -3.76 1.21 -1.15
C SER A 333 -3.86 1.21 0.37
N GLY A 334 -3.83 0.02 0.99
CA GLY A 334 -3.76 -0.10 2.45
C GLY A 334 -2.52 0.57 3.04
N THR A 335 -1.38 0.51 2.34
CA THR A 335 -0.13 1.16 2.79
C THR A 335 -0.24 2.69 2.75
N THR A 336 -0.81 3.25 1.68
CA THR A 336 -1.04 4.70 1.61
C THR A 336 -2.09 5.16 2.60
N ALA A 337 -3.05 4.31 3.01
CA ALA A 337 -3.96 4.62 4.12
C ALA A 337 -3.19 4.81 5.44
N VAL A 338 -2.24 3.92 5.73
CA VAL A 338 -1.36 4.05 6.89
C VAL A 338 -0.48 5.30 6.80
N MET A 339 0.04 5.64 5.62
CA MET A 339 0.82 6.87 5.42
C MET A 339 -0.03 8.14 5.57
N MET A 340 -1.31 8.11 5.21
CA MET A 340 -2.22 9.23 5.48
C MET A 340 -2.36 9.50 6.97
N GLY A 341 -2.48 8.44 7.78
CA GLY A 341 -2.48 8.59 9.23
C GLY A 341 -1.15 9.16 9.78
N ALA A 342 -0.01 8.81 9.16
CA ALA A 342 1.25 9.45 9.52
C ALA A 342 1.24 10.96 9.24
N LEU A 343 0.62 11.42 8.13
CA LEU A 343 0.46 12.84 7.84
C LEU A 343 -0.37 13.56 8.91
N THR A 344 -1.42 12.92 9.44
CA THR A 344 -2.25 13.54 10.49
C THR A 344 -1.49 13.76 11.79
N LEU A 345 -0.52 12.91 12.14
CA LEU A 345 0.38 13.13 13.28
C LEU A 345 1.22 14.42 13.14
N TYR A 346 1.54 14.80 11.91
CA TYR A 346 2.24 16.04 11.60
C TYR A 346 1.27 17.22 11.37
N ASN A 347 -0.01 17.08 11.70
CA ASN A 347 -1.07 18.07 11.44
C ASN A 347 -1.14 18.46 9.96
N ILE A 348 -0.92 17.51 9.06
CA ILE A 348 -0.97 17.72 7.61
C ILE A 348 -2.18 16.96 7.05
N THR A 349 -3.11 17.69 6.49
CA THR A 349 -4.27 17.10 5.81
C THR A 349 -3.88 16.76 4.36
N PRO A 350 -3.92 15.46 3.97
CA PRO A 350 -3.69 15.08 2.58
C PRO A 350 -4.82 15.59 1.68
N GLY A 351 -4.50 15.84 0.43
CA GLY A 351 -5.47 16.32 -0.54
C GLY A 351 -4.94 17.43 -1.45
N PRO A 352 -5.80 18.03 -2.31
CA PRO A 352 -5.35 18.92 -3.37
C PRO A 352 -4.70 20.21 -2.86
N VAL A 353 -5.15 20.73 -1.71
CA VAL A 353 -4.59 21.93 -1.08
C VAL A 353 -3.10 21.74 -0.72
N LEU A 354 -2.66 20.49 -0.52
CA LEU A 354 -1.29 20.18 -0.16
C LEU A 354 -0.28 20.60 -1.23
N PHE A 355 -0.68 20.57 -2.52
CA PHE A 355 0.17 21.02 -3.63
C PHE A 355 0.49 22.52 -3.58
N GLU A 356 -0.40 23.32 -3.01
CA GLU A 356 -0.24 24.78 -2.88
C GLU A 356 0.34 25.17 -1.52
N SER A 357 -0.13 24.53 -0.44
CA SER A 357 0.28 24.88 0.93
C SER A 357 1.66 24.36 1.32
N LYS A 358 2.05 23.18 0.82
CA LYS A 358 3.34 22.53 1.14
C LYS A 358 3.95 21.88 -0.12
N PRO A 359 4.30 22.66 -1.14
CA PRO A 359 4.83 22.13 -2.39
C PRO A 359 6.16 21.37 -2.21
N GLU A 360 7.01 21.81 -1.29
CA GLU A 360 8.29 21.14 -0.97
C GLU A 360 8.09 19.70 -0.52
N LEU A 361 7.09 19.46 0.32
CA LEU A 361 6.75 18.13 0.81
C LEU A 361 6.28 17.23 -0.33
N VAL A 362 5.34 17.71 -1.16
CA VAL A 362 4.76 16.90 -2.26
C VAL A 362 5.82 16.60 -3.32
N TRP A 363 6.52 17.62 -3.80
CA TRP A 363 7.51 17.45 -4.86
C TRP A 363 8.79 16.79 -4.36
N GLY A 364 9.16 17.01 -3.08
CA GLY A 364 10.23 16.30 -2.41
C GLY A 364 9.93 14.80 -2.31
N LEU A 365 8.70 14.42 -1.95
CA LEU A 365 8.26 13.02 -1.95
C LEU A 365 8.31 12.42 -3.35
N ILE A 366 7.76 13.09 -4.37
CA ILE A 366 7.75 12.60 -5.76
C ILE A 366 9.19 12.40 -6.26
N ALA A 367 10.08 13.35 -6.02
CA ALA A 367 11.48 13.26 -6.41
C ALA A 367 12.21 12.14 -5.64
N SER A 368 11.90 11.95 -4.36
CA SER A 368 12.50 10.90 -3.53
C SER A 368 12.16 9.49 -4.01
N LEU A 369 10.98 9.30 -4.64
CA LEU A 369 10.61 8.01 -5.24
C LEU A 369 11.56 7.60 -6.38
N PHE A 370 12.08 8.56 -7.17
CA PHE A 370 13.15 8.26 -8.14
C PHE A 370 14.42 7.81 -7.45
N ILE A 371 14.84 8.53 -6.41
CA ILE A 371 16.07 8.24 -5.66
C ILE A 371 15.94 6.87 -4.98
N ALA A 372 14.83 6.63 -4.28
CA ALA A 372 14.57 5.35 -3.62
C ALA A 372 14.56 4.20 -4.62
N ASN A 373 13.97 4.38 -5.81
CA ASN A 373 13.94 3.36 -6.84
C ASN A 373 15.34 3.02 -7.38
N VAL A 374 16.20 4.03 -7.61
CA VAL A 374 17.60 3.82 -7.99
C VAL A 374 18.37 3.10 -6.88
N LEU A 375 18.20 3.54 -5.63
CA LEU A 375 18.82 2.90 -4.47
C LEU A 375 18.39 1.44 -4.35
N LEU A 376 17.10 1.16 -4.49
CA LEU A 376 16.55 -0.20 -4.43
C LEU A 376 17.11 -1.09 -5.55
N PHE A 377 17.20 -0.59 -6.76
CA PHE A 377 17.79 -1.35 -7.87
C PHE A 377 19.26 -1.67 -7.61
N VAL A 378 20.05 -0.65 -7.21
CA VAL A 378 21.48 -0.80 -6.90
C VAL A 378 21.71 -1.73 -5.72
N MET A 379 20.85 -1.67 -4.69
CA MET A 379 20.98 -2.50 -3.49
C MET A 379 20.51 -3.94 -3.73
N ASN A 380 19.36 -4.13 -4.36
CA ASN A 380 18.73 -5.46 -4.44
C ASN A 380 19.49 -6.42 -5.38
N VAL A 381 20.13 -5.93 -6.44
CA VAL A 381 20.88 -6.81 -7.35
C VAL A 381 22.11 -7.43 -6.69
N PRO A 382 23.03 -6.70 -6.04
CA PRO A 382 24.20 -7.28 -5.37
C PRO A 382 23.88 -7.87 -3.99
N MET A 383 22.89 -7.33 -3.26
CA MET A 383 22.61 -7.69 -1.87
C MET A 383 21.59 -8.82 -1.70
N VAL A 384 21.12 -9.45 -2.76
CA VAL A 384 20.19 -10.61 -2.69
C VAL A 384 20.66 -11.65 -1.66
N ARG A 385 21.97 -11.92 -1.60
CA ARG A 385 22.53 -12.88 -0.63
C ARG A 385 22.41 -12.39 0.82
N VAL A 386 22.47 -11.08 1.04
CA VAL A 386 22.31 -10.49 2.39
C VAL A 386 20.85 -10.58 2.80
N PHE A 387 19.94 -10.17 1.91
CA PHE A 387 18.50 -10.23 2.18
C PHE A 387 17.99 -11.67 2.34
N SER A 388 18.51 -12.62 1.57
CA SER A 388 18.14 -14.02 1.78
C SER A 388 18.61 -14.59 3.13
N LYS A 389 19.67 -14.04 3.75
CA LYS A 389 20.06 -14.43 5.12
C LYS A 389 19.05 -13.97 6.18
N VAL A 390 18.25 -12.93 5.92
CA VAL A 390 17.18 -12.50 6.84
C VAL A 390 16.17 -13.62 7.04
N LEU A 391 15.96 -14.47 6.05
CA LEU A 391 15.09 -15.66 6.15
C LEU A 391 15.60 -16.70 7.14
N SER A 392 16.88 -16.67 7.48
CA SER A 392 17.48 -17.58 8.48
C SER A 392 17.34 -17.07 9.92
N VAL A 393 16.81 -15.84 10.13
CA VAL A 393 16.55 -15.31 11.48
C VAL A 393 15.39 -16.09 12.08
N PRO A 394 15.59 -16.74 13.24
CA PRO A 394 14.55 -17.55 13.83
C PRO A 394 13.41 -16.67 14.35
N ALA A 395 12.18 -17.12 14.16
CA ALA A 395 10.99 -16.34 14.52
C ALA A 395 10.90 -16.04 16.02
N TRP A 396 11.49 -16.88 16.90
CA TRP A 396 11.57 -16.62 18.33
C TRP A 396 12.36 -15.35 18.69
N LEU A 397 13.25 -14.89 17.78
CA LEU A 397 13.99 -13.63 17.94
C LEU A 397 13.24 -12.47 17.25
N MET A 398 12.64 -12.73 16.09
CA MET A 398 11.91 -11.71 15.33
C MET A 398 10.66 -11.22 16.04
N VAL A 399 9.84 -12.13 16.56
CA VAL A 399 8.57 -11.78 17.19
C VAL A 399 8.76 -10.84 18.39
N PRO A 400 9.60 -11.15 19.41
CA PRO A 400 9.85 -10.22 20.49
C PRO A 400 10.48 -8.90 20.03
N GLY A 401 11.40 -8.94 19.06
CA GLY A 401 12.05 -7.75 18.52
C GLY A 401 11.04 -6.77 17.89
N ILE A 402 10.13 -7.26 17.05
CA ILE A 402 9.09 -6.46 16.43
C ILE A 402 8.11 -5.92 17.48
N LEU A 403 7.67 -6.77 18.40
CA LEU A 403 6.79 -6.34 19.49
C LEU A 403 7.44 -5.25 20.35
N CYS A 404 8.71 -5.41 20.77
CA CYS A 404 9.43 -4.38 21.52
C CYS A 404 9.47 -3.04 20.77
N ILE A 405 9.85 -3.05 19.49
CA ILE A 405 9.89 -1.83 18.67
C ILE A 405 8.49 -1.20 18.59
N SER A 406 7.45 -2.00 18.37
CA SER A 406 6.07 -1.53 18.28
C SER A 406 5.58 -0.90 19.58
N TYR A 407 5.84 -1.53 20.73
CA TYR A 407 5.44 -1.00 22.05
C TYR A 407 6.22 0.26 22.42
N ILE A 408 7.54 0.30 22.18
CA ILE A 408 8.37 1.48 22.39
C ILE A 408 7.85 2.62 21.51
N GLY A 409 7.50 2.33 20.24
CA GLY A 409 6.99 3.30 19.31
C GLY A 409 5.66 3.91 19.74
N VAL A 410 4.70 3.08 20.17
CA VAL A 410 3.41 3.57 20.69
C VAL A 410 3.60 4.42 21.93
N TYR A 411 4.45 3.97 22.88
CA TYR A 411 4.72 4.73 24.08
C TYR A 411 5.39 6.08 23.80
N ALA A 412 6.24 6.15 22.76
CA ALA A 412 6.93 7.38 22.39
C ALA A 412 6.01 8.49 21.85
N ILE A 413 4.80 8.14 21.37
CA ILE A 413 3.85 9.12 20.82
C ILE A 413 3.11 9.86 21.96
N ASN A 414 2.46 9.12 22.84
CA ASN A 414 1.56 9.69 23.85
C ASN A 414 2.04 9.49 25.30
N ALA A 415 3.14 8.76 25.52
CA ALA A 415 3.65 8.37 26.84
C ALA A 415 2.59 7.71 27.76
N GLY A 416 1.53 7.13 27.17
CA GLY A 416 0.35 6.60 27.85
C GLY A 416 0.38 5.07 28.01
N SER A 417 0.20 4.57 29.23
CA SER A 417 0.03 3.13 29.46
C SER A 417 -1.31 2.60 28.91
N PHE A 418 -2.30 3.47 28.77
CA PHE A 418 -3.60 3.13 28.21
C PHE A 418 -3.46 2.70 26.73
N ASP A 419 -2.67 3.42 25.95
CA ASP A 419 -2.42 3.09 24.53
C ASP A 419 -1.75 1.72 24.38
N LEU A 420 -0.82 1.38 25.28
CA LEU A 420 -0.20 0.05 25.30
C LEU A 420 -1.24 -1.06 25.55
N MET A 421 -2.18 -0.82 26.46
CA MET A 421 -3.30 -1.74 26.70
C MET A 421 -4.20 -1.85 25.47
N MET A 422 -4.51 -0.73 24.83
CA MET A 422 -5.33 -0.70 23.61
C MET A 422 -4.66 -1.47 22.46
N VAL A 423 -3.33 -1.38 22.33
CA VAL A 423 -2.56 -2.18 21.35
C VAL A 423 -2.76 -3.67 21.57
N VAL A 424 -2.75 -4.15 22.81
CA VAL A 424 -3.01 -5.58 23.12
C VAL A 424 -4.44 -5.97 22.77
N VAL A 425 -5.42 -5.17 23.17
CA VAL A 425 -6.84 -5.46 22.97
C VAL A 425 -7.17 -5.49 21.47
N ILE A 426 -6.81 -4.42 20.75
CA ILE A 426 -7.09 -4.30 19.32
C ILE A 426 -6.25 -5.29 18.51
N GLY A 427 -5.00 -5.56 18.92
CA GLY A 427 -4.13 -6.55 18.28
C GLY A 427 -4.68 -7.96 18.40
N THR A 428 -5.18 -8.33 19.58
CA THR A 428 -5.84 -9.61 19.82
C THR A 428 -7.12 -9.72 19.00
N LEU A 429 -7.94 -8.67 18.96
CA LEU A 429 -9.12 -8.61 18.10
C LEU A 429 -8.73 -8.78 16.61
N GLY A 430 -7.70 -8.07 16.17
CA GLY A 430 -7.17 -8.17 14.81
C GLY A 430 -6.72 -9.59 14.44
N TYR A 431 -6.05 -10.28 15.36
CA TYR A 431 -5.68 -11.68 15.18
C TYR A 431 -6.91 -12.59 14.96
N PHE A 432 -7.96 -12.45 15.77
CA PHE A 432 -9.20 -13.22 15.56
C PHE A 432 -9.90 -12.83 14.25
N LEU A 433 -9.98 -11.55 13.92
CA LEU A 433 -10.56 -11.10 12.66
C LEU A 433 -9.84 -11.69 11.44
N ARG A 434 -8.50 -11.80 11.49
CA ARG A 434 -7.71 -12.47 10.45
C ARG A 434 -8.03 -13.96 10.33
N LYS A 435 -8.22 -14.67 11.45
CA LYS A 435 -8.67 -16.07 11.43
C LYS A 435 -10.03 -16.26 10.75
N PHE A 436 -10.90 -15.27 10.86
CA PHE A 436 -12.16 -15.24 10.12
C PHE A 436 -12.01 -14.70 8.69
N GLU A 437 -10.79 -14.52 8.19
CA GLU A 437 -10.49 -13.99 6.85
C GLU A 437 -11.10 -12.58 6.61
N VAL A 438 -11.22 -11.76 7.66
CA VAL A 438 -11.66 -10.36 7.55
C VAL A 438 -10.49 -9.51 7.07
N PRO A 439 -10.62 -8.77 5.97
CA PRO A 439 -9.53 -7.94 5.44
C PRO A 439 -9.28 -6.72 6.33
N MET A 440 -8.01 -6.50 6.73
CA MET A 440 -7.64 -5.40 7.63
C MET A 440 -7.61 -4.03 6.94
N ALA A 441 -7.33 -3.98 5.63
CA ALA A 441 -7.21 -2.72 4.90
C ALA A 441 -8.50 -1.87 4.89
N PRO A 442 -9.71 -2.43 4.66
CA PRO A 442 -10.96 -1.67 4.81
C PRO A 442 -11.21 -1.16 6.23
N LEU A 443 -10.79 -1.91 7.25
CA LEU A 443 -10.90 -1.49 8.65
C LEU A 443 -10.07 -0.24 8.91
N VAL A 444 -8.80 -0.27 8.52
CA VAL A 444 -7.90 0.90 8.66
C VAL A 444 -8.40 2.09 7.86
N LEU A 445 -8.91 1.85 6.64
CA LEU A 445 -9.53 2.90 5.85
C LEU A 445 -10.72 3.53 6.60
N GLY A 446 -11.53 2.71 7.27
CA GLY A 446 -12.63 3.18 8.12
C GLY A 446 -12.16 4.12 9.23
N VAL A 447 -11.07 3.76 9.90
CA VAL A 447 -10.50 4.61 10.96
C VAL A 447 -9.97 5.93 10.39
N VAL A 448 -9.24 5.90 9.27
CA VAL A 448 -8.63 7.11 8.66
C VAL A 448 -9.67 8.05 8.07
N LEU A 449 -10.62 7.50 7.30
CA LEU A 449 -11.58 8.33 6.57
C LEU A 449 -12.85 8.62 7.35
N GLY A 450 -13.07 7.95 8.48
CA GLY A 450 -14.35 8.04 9.20
C GLY A 450 -14.68 9.46 9.65
N ASP A 451 -13.75 10.14 10.30
CA ASP A 451 -13.93 11.53 10.72
C ASP A 451 -14.10 12.48 9.52
N MET A 452 -13.25 12.34 8.48
CA MET A 452 -13.37 13.14 7.27
C MET A 452 -14.71 12.93 6.55
N MET A 453 -15.19 11.68 6.51
CA MET A 453 -16.47 11.33 5.89
C MET A 453 -17.63 11.93 6.66
N GLU A 454 -17.61 11.83 8.00
CA GLU A 454 -18.62 12.43 8.86
C GLU A 454 -18.65 13.97 8.72
N GLN A 455 -17.49 14.62 8.79
CA GLN A 455 -17.39 16.09 8.66
C GLN A 455 -17.89 16.57 7.29
N ASN A 456 -17.51 15.90 6.19
CA ASN A 456 -17.95 16.30 4.87
C ASN A 456 -19.45 16.08 4.66
N LEU A 457 -20.02 14.97 5.18
CA LEU A 457 -21.46 14.74 5.15
C LEU A 457 -22.21 15.82 5.91
N ARG A 458 -21.77 16.13 7.14
CA ARG A 458 -22.40 17.16 7.97
C ARG A 458 -22.32 18.54 7.32
N ARG A 459 -21.18 18.91 6.74
CA ARG A 459 -21.01 20.18 6.02
C ARG A 459 -21.93 20.24 4.79
N ALA A 460 -22.00 19.17 4.00
CA ALA A 460 -22.89 19.11 2.84
C ALA A 460 -24.36 19.30 3.25
N LEU A 461 -24.80 18.59 4.28
CA LEU A 461 -26.17 18.72 4.80
C LEU A 461 -26.44 20.09 5.45
N SER A 462 -25.47 20.68 6.14
CA SER A 462 -25.63 22.03 6.73
C SER A 462 -25.80 23.11 5.66
N ILE A 463 -25.11 23.01 4.52
CA ILE A 463 -25.25 23.96 3.40
C ILE A 463 -26.65 23.89 2.78
N THR A 464 -27.29 22.72 2.79
CA THR A 464 -28.59 22.47 2.16
C THR A 464 -29.75 22.33 3.14
N ASN A 465 -29.58 22.79 4.38
CA ASN A 465 -30.60 22.70 5.44
C ASN A 465 -31.13 21.26 5.67
N GLY A 466 -30.26 20.25 5.52
CA GLY A 466 -30.58 18.84 5.76
C GLY A 466 -31.05 18.06 4.52
N GLU A 467 -31.04 18.65 3.33
CA GLU A 467 -31.43 17.95 2.11
C GLU A 467 -30.37 16.94 1.64
N ILE A 468 -30.71 15.65 1.69
CA ILE A 468 -29.83 14.55 1.23
C ILE A 468 -29.64 14.60 -0.31
N SER A 469 -30.54 15.23 -1.03
CA SER A 469 -30.48 15.38 -2.50
C SER A 469 -29.16 15.97 -2.99
N VAL A 470 -28.47 16.78 -2.16
CA VAL A 470 -27.15 17.37 -2.47
C VAL A 470 -26.11 16.36 -2.89
N LEU A 471 -26.19 15.13 -2.36
CA LEU A 471 -25.25 14.04 -2.71
C LEU A 471 -25.43 13.52 -4.14
N PHE A 472 -26.49 13.93 -4.85
CA PHE A 472 -26.85 13.46 -6.19
C PHE A 472 -27.05 14.62 -7.18
N GLN A 473 -26.74 15.87 -6.83
CA GLN A 473 -27.02 17.04 -7.66
C GLN A 473 -25.90 17.36 -8.66
N SER A 474 -24.63 17.16 -8.26
CA SER A 474 -23.52 17.49 -9.15
C SER A 474 -23.21 16.35 -10.12
N GLY A 475 -22.75 16.69 -11.33
CA GLY A 475 -22.31 15.71 -12.32
C GLY A 475 -21.14 14.85 -11.82
N VAL A 476 -20.28 15.40 -10.98
CA VAL A 476 -19.16 14.67 -10.33
C VAL A 476 -19.70 13.64 -9.33
N SER A 477 -20.61 14.04 -8.45
CA SER A 477 -21.23 13.11 -7.49
C SER A 477 -21.97 11.97 -8.19
N ILE A 478 -22.75 12.28 -9.22
CA ILE A 478 -23.46 11.26 -10.01
C ILE A 478 -22.46 10.31 -10.67
N GLY A 479 -21.41 10.84 -11.29
CA GLY A 479 -20.34 10.03 -11.89
C GLY A 479 -19.67 9.10 -10.89
N LEU A 480 -19.36 9.58 -9.69
CA LEU A 480 -18.77 8.79 -8.59
C LEU A 480 -19.73 7.70 -8.08
N TRP A 481 -21.03 7.99 -7.95
CA TRP A 481 -22.05 6.98 -7.60
C TRP A 481 -22.15 5.88 -8.65
N ILE A 482 -22.18 6.26 -9.94
CA ILE A 482 -22.19 5.28 -11.05
C ILE A 482 -20.92 4.42 -11.00
N ALA A 483 -19.75 5.04 -10.80
CA ALA A 483 -18.49 4.31 -10.68
C ALA A 483 -18.48 3.37 -9.48
N ALA A 484 -18.98 3.80 -8.30
CA ALA A 484 -19.12 2.97 -7.11
C ALA A 484 -20.00 1.75 -7.36
N LEU A 485 -21.14 1.96 -8.00
CA LEU A 485 -22.08 0.91 -8.36
C LEU A 485 -21.47 -0.08 -9.37
N ALA A 486 -20.76 0.44 -10.37
CA ALA A 486 -20.07 -0.37 -11.37
C ALA A 486 -19.00 -1.27 -10.73
N VAL A 487 -18.18 -0.73 -9.84
CA VAL A 487 -17.13 -1.49 -9.13
C VAL A 487 -17.72 -2.61 -8.28
N VAL A 488 -18.88 -2.43 -7.69
CA VAL A 488 -19.55 -3.47 -6.89
C VAL A 488 -20.27 -4.50 -7.76
N VAL A 489 -21.03 -4.05 -8.75
CA VAL A 489 -21.95 -4.90 -9.53
C VAL A 489 -21.23 -5.69 -10.62
N VAL A 490 -20.29 -5.07 -11.36
CA VAL A 490 -19.63 -5.72 -12.50
C VAL A 490 -18.85 -6.99 -12.11
N PRO A 491 -18.01 -7.01 -11.06
CA PRO A 491 -17.30 -8.23 -10.67
C PRO A 491 -18.26 -9.35 -10.21
N GLN A 492 -19.36 -8.98 -9.54
CA GLN A 492 -20.34 -9.96 -9.07
C GLN A 492 -21.13 -10.59 -10.22
N SER A 493 -21.57 -9.77 -11.18
CA SER A 493 -22.27 -10.25 -12.38
C SER A 493 -21.39 -11.16 -13.24
N LEU A 494 -20.13 -10.80 -13.44
CA LEU A 494 -19.17 -11.63 -14.16
C LEU A 494 -18.91 -12.97 -13.47
N ARG A 495 -18.83 -12.99 -12.14
CA ARG A 495 -18.70 -14.24 -11.36
C ARG A 495 -19.96 -15.13 -11.50
N TYR A 496 -21.13 -14.53 -11.46
CA TYR A 496 -22.40 -15.25 -11.63
C TYR A 496 -22.51 -15.87 -13.02
N LEU A 497 -22.17 -15.12 -14.07
CA LEU A 497 -22.19 -15.60 -15.46
C LEU A 497 -21.19 -16.75 -15.68
N ARG A 498 -19.97 -16.65 -15.12
CA ARG A 498 -18.98 -17.73 -15.20
C ARG A 498 -19.41 -19.01 -14.49
N LYS A 499 -20.05 -18.91 -13.31
CA LYS A 499 -20.60 -20.08 -12.63
C LYS A 499 -21.71 -20.76 -13.44
N ARG A 500 -22.51 -19.98 -14.17
CA ARG A 500 -23.58 -20.50 -15.02
C ARG A 500 -23.09 -21.18 -16.31
N GLN A 501 -21.89 -20.84 -16.77
CA GLN A 501 -21.24 -21.48 -17.93
C GLN A 501 -20.49 -22.77 -17.54
N GLN A 502 -20.22 -22.99 -16.26
CA GLN A 502 -19.55 -24.20 -15.74
C GLN A 502 -20.51 -25.23 -15.15
N ALA A 503 -21.79 -24.87 -14.98
CA ALA A 503 -22.89 -25.76 -14.62
C ALA A 503 -23.68 -26.17 -15.87
#